data_ed9241135e54c6e0a379f913401c4924
#
_entry.id   ed9241135e54c6e0a379f913401c4924
#
_cell.length_a   1.000
_cell.length_b   1.000
_cell.length_c   1.000
_cell.angle_alpha   90.00
_cell.angle_beta   90.00
_cell.angle_gamma   90.00
#
_symmetry.space_group_name_H-M   'P 1'
#
loop_
_entity.id
_entity.type
_entity.pdbx_description
1 polymer ?
#
loop_
_entity_poly.entity_id
_entity_poly.type
_entity_poly.pdbx_seq_one_letter_code
_entity_poly.pdbx_strand_id
1 'polypeptide(L)'
;MNETAQQYIQRITAHVEGKQPLAVQAATAKKLERLIKGVPTSTLRKRPAADKWSASEIVAHLGDAEIVIGFRMRFILGAPGTPITAYNQDSWVTSGHYEQRDPPKSVEQFRVVREANLALLKSLTPEQWKQYGMHSERGQETIEHIVRMTAGHDMNHLQQIERILAAKRK
;
A
#
# COMPACT_ATOMS: atom_id res chain seq x y z
N MET A 1 -19.03 13.52 5.85
CA MET A 1 -17.91 13.85 6.77
C MET A 1 -16.68 13.14 6.26
N ASN A 2 -15.58 13.85 6.10
CA ASN A 2 -14.30 13.25 5.70
C ASN A 2 -13.71 12.49 6.89
N GLU A 3 -13.13 11.31 6.62
CA GLU A 3 -12.43 10.50 7.63
C GLU A 3 -11.24 11.27 8.21
N THR A 4 -11.11 11.33 9.54
CA THR A 4 -9.93 11.93 10.18
C THR A 4 -8.71 11.00 10.06
N ALA A 5 -7.49 11.55 10.21
CA ALA A 5 -6.26 10.76 10.21
C ALA A 5 -6.30 9.62 11.25
N GLN A 6 -6.84 9.89 12.44
CA GLN A 6 -6.96 8.90 13.50
C GLN A 6 -7.96 7.78 13.17
N GLN A 7 -9.11 8.13 12.58
CA GLN A 7 -10.10 7.14 12.11
C GLN A 7 -9.51 6.27 11.00
N TYR A 8 -8.78 6.86 10.07
CA TYR A 8 -8.06 6.13 9.03
C TYR A 8 -7.07 5.12 9.63
N ILE A 9 -6.21 5.55 10.58
CA ILE A 9 -5.25 4.68 11.24
C ILE A 9 -5.96 3.49 11.91
N GLN A 10 -7.02 3.75 12.69
CA GLN A 10 -7.79 2.69 13.37
C GLN A 10 -8.38 1.69 12.38
N ARG A 11 -9.03 2.17 11.33
CA ARG A 11 -9.64 1.33 10.29
C ARG A 11 -8.60 0.46 9.58
N ILE A 12 -7.47 1.05 9.19
CA ILE A 12 -6.43 0.32 8.47
C ILE A 12 -5.73 -0.71 9.37
N THR A 13 -5.39 -0.34 10.60
CA THR A 13 -4.70 -1.27 11.51
C THR A 13 -5.59 -2.41 12.01
N ALA A 14 -6.91 -2.23 12.05
CA ALA A 14 -7.86 -3.29 12.37
C ALA A 14 -7.77 -4.51 11.42
N HIS A 15 -7.40 -4.30 10.14
CA HIS A 15 -7.22 -5.39 9.19
C HIS A 15 -6.10 -6.38 9.58
N VAL A 16 -5.15 -5.95 10.39
CA VAL A 16 -3.98 -6.76 10.79
C VAL A 16 -3.97 -7.11 12.27
N GLU A 17 -5.08 -6.89 12.96
CA GLU A 17 -5.22 -7.32 14.35
C GLU A 17 -5.03 -8.85 14.45
N GLY A 18 -4.19 -9.28 15.40
CA GLY A 18 -3.84 -10.69 15.58
C GLY A 18 -2.96 -11.30 14.48
N LYS A 19 -2.46 -10.51 13.51
CA LYS A 19 -1.60 -10.98 12.42
C LYS A 19 -0.17 -10.44 12.57
N GLN A 20 0.77 -11.15 11.94
CA GLN A 20 2.16 -10.69 11.85
C GLN A 20 2.30 -9.76 10.62
N PRO A 21 2.56 -8.44 10.79
CA PRO A 21 2.58 -7.49 9.67
C PRO A 21 3.55 -7.86 8.55
N LEU A 22 4.77 -8.32 8.89
CA LEU A 22 5.75 -8.73 7.89
C LEU A 22 5.29 -9.96 7.08
N ALA A 23 4.60 -10.91 7.72
CA ALA A 23 4.06 -12.08 7.01
C ALA A 23 2.94 -11.68 6.04
N VAL A 24 2.08 -10.72 6.43
CA VAL A 24 1.06 -10.14 5.56
C VAL A 24 1.72 -9.50 4.35
N GLN A 25 2.69 -8.62 4.57
CA GLN A 25 3.40 -7.91 3.49
C GLN A 25 4.11 -8.88 2.54
N ALA A 26 4.77 -9.91 3.06
CA ALA A 26 5.46 -10.92 2.24
C ALA A 26 4.49 -11.72 1.34
N ALA A 27 3.24 -11.89 1.75
CA ALA A 27 2.24 -12.63 0.99
C ALA A 27 1.50 -11.79 -0.05
N THR A 28 1.57 -10.45 0.02
CA THR A 28 0.72 -9.54 -0.76
C THR A 28 0.96 -9.65 -2.26
N ALA A 29 2.21 -9.65 -2.72
CA ALA A 29 2.54 -9.74 -4.15
C ALA A 29 1.92 -10.98 -4.79
N LYS A 30 2.10 -12.14 -4.17
CA LYS A 30 1.54 -13.42 -4.66
C LYS A 30 0.01 -13.43 -4.66
N LYS A 31 -0.62 -12.73 -3.72
CA LYS A 31 -2.08 -12.58 -3.70
C LYS A 31 -2.56 -11.69 -4.84
N LEU A 32 -1.88 -10.56 -5.10
CA LEU A 32 -2.18 -9.67 -6.23
C LEU A 32 -2.08 -10.41 -7.56
N GLU A 33 -0.97 -11.15 -7.78
CA GLU A 33 -0.81 -12.00 -8.97
C GLU A 33 -1.99 -12.95 -9.18
N ARG A 34 -2.40 -13.66 -8.12
CA ARG A 34 -3.53 -14.60 -8.19
C ARG A 34 -4.86 -13.92 -8.51
N LEU A 35 -5.10 -12.72 -7.95
CA LEU A 35 -6.34 -11.98 -8.15
C LEU A 35 -6.50 -11.51 -9.60
N ILE A 36 -5.41 -11.09 -10.26
CA ILE A 36 -5.47 -10.59 -11.63
C ILE A 36 -5.24 -11.67 -12.69
N LYS A 37 -4.72 -12.84 -12.32
CA LYS A 37 -4.39 -13.93 -13.25
C LYS A 37 -5.62 -14.38 -14.05
N GLY A 38 -5.51 -14.31 -15.38
CA GLY A 38 -6.57 -14.74 -16.30
C GLY A 38 -7.77 -13.77 -16.38
N VAL A 39 -7.72 -12.64 -15.66
CA VAL A 39 -8.77 -11.61 -15.77
C VAL A 39 -8.43 -10.69 -16.95
N PRO A 40 -9.36 -10.48 -17.90
CA PRO A 40 -9.13 -9.55 -19.03
C PRO A 40 -8.76 -8.15 -18.56
N THR A 41 -7.80 -7.49 -19.21
CA THR A 41 -7.35 -6.13 -18.86
C THR A 41 -8.52 -5.13 -18.92
N SER A 42 -9.46 -5.27 -19.87
CA SER A 42 -10.67 -4.45 -19.92
C SER A 42 -11.53 -4.58 -18.67
N THR A 43 -11.59 -5.77 -18.06
CA THR A 43 -12.30 -6.00 -16.80
C THR A 43 -11.54 -5.37 -15.62
N LEU A 44 -10.21 -5.49 -15.57
CA LEU A 44 -9.37 -4.89 -14.52
C LEU A 44 -9.44 -3.36 -14.56
N ARG A 45 -9.52 -2.75 -15.73
CA ARG A 45 -9.62 -1.28 -15.93
C ARG A 45 -11.00 -0.70 -15.71
N LYS A 46 -12.05 -1.53 -15.67
CA LYS A 46 -13.41 -1.03 -15.49
C LYS A 46 -13.64 -0.60 -14.04
N ARG A 47 -13.85 0.70 -13.82
CA ARG A 47 -14.22 1.26 -12.52
C ARG A 47 -15.59 0.72 -12.06
N PRO A 48 -15.80 0.43 -10.77
CA PRO A 48 -17.11 0.02 -10.25
C PRO A 48 -18.11 1.19 -10.21
N ALA A 49 -17.64 2.42 -10.02
CA ALA A 49 -18.39 3.66 -10.12
C ALA A 49 -17.44 4.79 -10.57
N ALA A 50 -17.97 5.92 -11.01
CA ALA A 50 -17.20 7.03 -11.57
C ALA A 50 -16.14 7.59 -10.58
N ASP A 51 -16.49 7.61 -9.29
CA ASP A 51 -15.66 8.11 -8.20
C ASP A 51 -14.80 7.02 -7.52
N LYS A 52 -14.79 5.81 -8.05
CA LYS A 52 -14.07 4.66 -7.47
C LYS A 52 -12.98 4.16 -8.39
N TRP A 53 -11.85 3.79 -7.83
CA TRP A 53 -10.75 3.21 -8.58
C TRP A 53 -11.10 1.80 -9.09
N SER A 54 -10.59 1.49 -10.27
CA SER A 54 -10.61 0.15 -10.85
C SER A 54 -9.57 -0.75 -10.15
N ALA A 55 -9.68 -2.06 -10.36
CA ALA A 55 -8.67 -3.01 -9.88
C ALA A 55 -7.26 -2.68 -10.42
N SER A 56 -7.15 -2.25 -11.69
CA SER A 56 -5.89 -1.84 -12.31
C SER A 56 -5.28 -0.62 -11.62
N GLU A 57 -6.07 0.40 -11.33
CA GLU A 57 -5.61 1.62 -10.64
C GLU A 57 -5.18 1.33 -9.21
N ILE A 58 -5.87 0.42 -8.49
CA ILE A 58 -5.47 -0.01 -7.14
C ILE A 58 -4.11 -0.71 -7.18
N VAL A 59 -3.87 -1.60 -8.16
CA VAL A 59 -2.58 -2.29 -8.29
C VAL A 59 -1.45 -1.29 -8.58
N ALA A 60 -1.68 -0.32 -9.46
CA ALA A 60 -0.72 0.74 -9.76
C ALA A 60 -0.42 1.60 -8.51
N HIS A 61 -1.48 1.97 -7.74
CA HIS A 61 -1.36 2.68 -6.48
C HIS A 61 -0.50 1.91 -5.46
N LEU A 62 -0.71 0.61 -5.31
CA LEU A 62 0.09 -0.20 -4.41
C LEU A 62 1.58 -0.18 -4.78
N GLY A 63 1.90 -0.21 -6.09
CA GLY A 63 3.27 -0.11 -6.58
C GLY A 63 3.95 1.22 -6.19
N ASP A 64 3.27 2.33 -6.42
CA ASP A 64 3.81 3.66 -6.10
C ASP A 64 3.83 3.93 -4.58
N ALA A 65 2.81 3.46 -3.84
CA ALA A 65 2.80 3.54 -2.38
C ALA A 65 3.99 2.79 -1.76
N GLU A 66 4.36 1.63 -2.32
CA GLU A 66 5.50 0.85 -1.83
C GLU A 66 6.84 1.57 -2.03
N ILE A 67 7.00 2.32 -3.11
CA ILE A 67 8.17 3.20 -3.34
C ILE A 67 8.23 4.27 -2.25
N VAL A 68 7.12 4.97 -2.00
CA VAL A 68 7.04 6.02 -0.97
C VAL A 68 7.35 5.48 0.43
N ILE A 69 6.77 4.34 0.77
CA ILE A 69 7.00 3.69 2.07
C ILE A 69 8.47 3.31 2.23
N GLY A 70 9.07 2.71 1.20
CA GLY A 70 10.49 2.35 1.19
C GLY A 70 11.41 3.57 1.32
N PHE A 71 11.07 4.66 0.65
CA PHE A 71 11.77 5.94 0.76
C PHE A 71 11.68 6.49 2.20
N ARG A 72 10.47 6.57 2.78
CA ARG A 72 10.25 7.07 4.14
C ARG A 72 11.05 6.28 5.18
N MET A 73 11.03 4.96 5.12
CA MET A 73 11.79 4.13 6.04
C MET A 73 13.29 4.40 5.95
N ARG A 74 13.84 4.57 4.75
CA ARG A 74 15.28 4.88 4.57
C ARG A 74 15.64 6.26 5.11
N PHE A 75 14.77 7.25 4.93
CA PHE A 75 14.96 8.58 5.50
C PHE A 75 14.93 8.55 7.03
N ILE A 76 13.97 7.84 7.64
CA ILE A 76 13.91 7.68 9.10
C ILE A 76 15.18 7.00 9.63
N LEU A 77 15.64 5.94 8.96
CA LEU A 77 16.86 5.23 9.38
C LEU A 77 18.12 6.09 9.27
N GLY A 78 18.20 6.94 8.26
CA GLY A 78 19.34 7.84 8.06
C GLY A 78 19.29 9.11 8.91
N ALA A 79 18.09 9.57 9.29
CA ALA A 79 17.86 10.80 10.04
C ALA A 79 16.57 10.68 10.89
N PRO A 80 16.63 10.05 12.08
CA PRO A 80 15.48 9.93 12.95
C PRO A 80 14.86 11.29 13.29
N GLY A 81 13.53 11.35 13.31
CA GLY A 81 12.78 12.61 13.49
C GLY A 81 12.54 13.40 12.19
N THR A 82 12.99 12.88 11.04
CA THR A 82 12.81 13.53 9.73
C THR A 82 11.33 13.84 9.43
N PRO A 83 11.03 14.97 8.77
CA PRO A 83 9.69 15.25 8.30
C PRO A 83 9.22 14.25 7.25
N ILE A 84 7.97 13.80 7.35
CA ILE A 84 7.29 12.97 6.36
C ILE A 84 6.16 13.79 5.74
N THR A 85 6.27 14.07 4.46
CA THR A 85 5.23 14.81 3.72
C THR A 85 4.09 13.87 3.33
N ALA A 86 2.84 14.31 3.58
CA ALA A 86 1.66 13.68 3.03
C ALA A 86 1.59 13.92 1.51
N TYR A 87 0.94 13.03 0.79
CA TYR A 87 0.64 13.20 -0.63
C TYR A 87 -0.81 12.87 -0.93
N ASN A 88 -1.36 13.54 -1.93
CA ASN A 88 -2.71 13.26 -2.39
C ASN A 88 -2.69 12.10 -3.38
N GLN A 89 -3.16 10.94 -2.94
CA GLN A 89 -3.18 9.72 -3.75
C GLN A 89 -4.11 9.82 -4.98
N ASP A 90 -5.22 10.56 -4.90
CA ASP A 90 -6.14 10.74 -6.04
C ASP A 90 -5.51 11.61 -7.13
N SER A 91 -4.73 12.63 -6.73
CA SER A 91 -3.92 13.39 -7.68
C SER A 91 -2.90 12.50 -8.39
N TRP A 92 -2.29 11.55 -7.68
CA TRP A 92 -1.32 10.62 -8.28
C TRP A 92 -1.97 9.63 -9.25
N VAL A 93 -3.18 9.16 -8.96
CA VAL A 93 -3.95 8.32 -9.90
C VAL A 93 -4.15 9.05 -11.23
N THR A 94 -4.50 10.35 -11.16
CA THR A 94 -4.75 11.17 -12.35
C THR A 94 -3.45 11.54 -13.06
N SER A 95 -2.49 12.17 -12.37
CA SER A 95 -1.24 12.65 -12.96
C SER A 95 -0.29 11.53 -13.37
N GLY A 96 -0.37 10.39 -12.71
CA GLY A 96 0.40 9.19 -13.02
C GLY A 96 -0.24 8.28 -14.06
N HIS A 97 -1.39 8.67 -14.64
CA HIS A 97 -2.11 7.92 -15.68
C HIS A 97 -2.32 6.44 -15.32
N TYR A 98 -2.79 6.16 -14.09
CA TYR A 98 -2.91 4.78 -13.60
C TYR A 98 -3.87 3.93 -14.44
N GLU A 99 -4.86 4.55 -15.09
CA GLU A 99 -5.79 3.89 -16.01
C GLU A 99 -5.10 3.29 -17.26
N GLN A 100 -3.91 3.80 -17.62
CA GLN A 100 -3.12 3.34 -18.77
C GLN A 100 -2.07 2.31 -18.38
N ARG A 101 -1.71 2.20 -17.09
CA ARG A 101 -0.67 1.28 -16.65
C ARG A 101 -1.08 -0.18 -16.91
N ASP A 102 -0.08 -0.99 -17.19
CA ASP A 102 -0.23 -2.44 -17.39
C ASP A 102 -0.32 -3.15 -16.03
N PRO A 103 -1.44 -3.84 -15.70
CA PRO A 103 -1.61 -4.43 -14.38
C PRO A 103 -0.54 -5.47 -14.00
N PRO A 104 -0.15 -6.41 -14.87
CA PRO A 104 0.98 -7.33 -14.60
C PRO A 104 2.30 -6.61 -14.29
N LYS A 105 2.63 -5.56 -15.06
CA LYS A 105 3.85 -4.77 -14.81
C LYS A 105 3.77 -4.02 -13.48
N SER A 106 2.61 -3.50 -13.12
CA SER A 106 2.41 -2.82 -11.83
C SER A 106 2.53 -3.81 -10.64
N VAL A 107 2.06 -5.04 -10.78
CA VAL A 107 2.27 -6.10 -9.78
C VAL A 107 3.76 -6.44 -9.69
N GLU A 108 4.46 -6.54 -10.79
CA GLU A 108 5.91 -6.81 -10.80
C GLU A 108 6.71 -5.68 -10.14
N GLN A 109 6.39 -4.41 -10.45
CA GLN A 109 6.97 -3.25 -9.77
C GLN A 109 6.77 -3.35 -8.25
N PHE A 110 5.53 -3.59 -7.82
CA PHE A 110 5.20 -3.78 -6.40
C PHE A 110 6.03 -4.91 -5.78
N ARG A 111 6.12 -6.07 -6.44
CA ARG A 111 6.86 -7.24 -5.96
C ARG A 111 8.33 -6.93 -5.71
N VAL A 112 9.00 -6.34 -6.72
CA VAL A 112 10.44 -6.04 -6.65
C VAL A 112 10.75 -5.04 -5.54
N VAL A 113 9.97 -3.96 -5.44
CA VAL A 113 10.16 -2.93 -4.40
C VAL A 113 9.87 -3.51 -3.01
N ARG A 114 8.79 -4.31 -2.88
CA ARG A 114 8.41 -4.97 -1.63
C ARG A 114 9.52 -5.93 -1.14
N GLU A 115 10.10 -6.72 -2.02
CA GLU A 115 11.20 -7.62 -1.68
C GLU A 115 12.41 -6.84 -1.14
N ALA A 116 12.77 -5.72 -1.78
CA ALA A 116 13.85 -4.85 -1.31
C ALA A 116 13.54 -4.22 0.04
N ASN A 117 12.29 -3.80 0.29
CA ASN A 117 11.86 -3.23 1.56
C ASN A 117 11.83 -4.30 2.68
N LEU A 118 11.34 -5.50 2.39
CA LEU A 118 11.35 -6.61 3.34
C LEU A 118 12.77 -7.05 3.71
N ALA A 119 13.71 -7.04 2.76
CA ALA A 119 15.12 -7.32 3.03
C ALA A 119 15.71 -6.29 4.01
N LEU A 120 15.44 -5.00 3.80
CA LEU A 120 15.82 -3.94 4.73
C LEU A 120 15.22 -4.19 6.13
N LEU A 121 13.91 -4.41 6.23
CA LEU A 121 13.21 -4.58 7.50
C LEU A 121 13.73 -5.77 8.31
N LYS A 122 14.13 -6.86 7.65
CA LYS A 122 14.71 -8.04 8.29
C LYS A 122 16.11 -7.80 8.86
N SER A 123 16.82 -6.77 8.42
CA SER A 123 18.17 -6.43 8.90
C SER A 123 18.16 -5.43 10.07
N LEU A 124 17.01 -4.88 10.45
CA LEU A 124 16.91 -3.83 11.46
C LEU A 124 17.11 -4.37 12.88
N THR A 125 17.85 -3.59 13.69
CA THR A 125 17.95 -3.83 15.13
C THR A 125 16.64 -3.42 15.85
N PRO A 126 16.41 -3.91 17.09
CA PRO A 126 15.25 -3.49 17.89
C PRO A 126 15.15 -1.96 18.09
N GLU A 127 16.28 -1.26 18.18
CA GLU A 127 16.34 0.20 18.32
C GLU A 127 15.90 0.89 17.03
N GLN A 128 16.33 0.37 15.88
CA GLN A 128 15.96 0.91 14.57
C GLN A 128 14.46 0.78 14.30
N TRP A 129 13.81 -0.28 14.77
CA TRP A 129 12.36 -0.43 14.68
C TRP A 129 11.59 0.68 15.38
N LYS A 130 12.16 1.28 16.44
CA LYS A 130 11.58 2.38 17.22
C LYS A 130 11.89 3.76 16.64
N GLN A 131 12.82 3.88 15.69
CA GLN A 131 13.10 5.14 15.02
C GLN A 131 11.84 5.65 14.31
N TYR A 132 11.68 6.96 14.26
CA TYR A 132 10.46 7.61 13.80
C TYR A 132 10.72 8.77 12.86
N GLY A 133 9.70 9.14 12.08
CA GLY A 133 9.57 10.39 11.37
C GLY A 133 8.33 11.15 11.83
N MET A 134 8.24 12.43 11.46
CA MET A 134 7.13 13.32 11.80
C MET A 134 6.24 13.53 10.59
N HIS A 135 5.14 12.77 10.51
CA HIS A 135 4.19 12.90 9.40
C HIS A 135 3.34 14.16 9.57
N SER A 136 3.22 14.96 8.50
CA SER A 136 2.54 16.26 8.52
C SER A 136 1.08 16.23 9.00
N GLU A 137 0.37 15.11 8.82
CA GLU A 137 -1.04 14.94 9.20
C GLU A 137 -1.25 13.99 10.36
N ARG A 138 -0.35 13.02 10.57
CA ARG A 138 -0.53 11.90 11.52
C ARG A 138 0.42 11.98 12.73
N GLY A 139 1.34 12.94 12.72
CA GLY A 139 2.32 13.12 13.81
C GLY A 139 3.44 12.09 13.76
N GLN A 140 3.91 11.65 14.92
CA GLN A 140 5.03 10.71 15.02
C GLN A 140 4.65 9.31 14.52
N GLU A 141 5.44 8.81 13.57
CA GLU A 141 5.29 7.44 13.03
C GLU A 141 6.61 6.67 13.15
N THR A 142 6.64 5.64 13.98
CA THR A 142 7.78 4.73 14.07
C THR A 142 7.83 3.81 12.86
N ILE A 143 8.99 3.20 12.57
CA ILE A 143 9.11 2.16 11.52
C ILE A 143 8.14 1.02 11.81
N GLU A 144 8.02 0.57 13.05
CA GLU A 144 7.07 -0.46 13.45
C GLU A 144 5.63 -0.07 13.12
N HIS A 145 5.23 1.18 13.42
CA HIS A 145 3.91 1.70 13.09
C HIS A 145 3.67 1.75 11.58
N ILE A 146 4.64 2.26 10.81
CA ILE A 146 4.57 2.30 9.34
C ILE A 146 4.39 0.89 8.76
N VAL A 147 5.13 -0.09 9.25
CA VAL A 147 5.02 -1.48 8.81
C VAL A 147 3.64 -2.06 9.11
N ARG A 148 3.08 -1.79 10.29
CA ARG A 148 1.72 -2.22 10.65
C ARG A 148 0.67 -1.56 9.75
N MET A 149 0.77 -0.25 9.53
CA MET A 149 -0.10 0.50 8.63
C MET A 149 -0.03 -0.03 7.20
N THR A 150 1.17 -0.29 6.68
CA THR A 150 1.37 -0.84 5.34
C THR A 150 0.71 -2.21 5.18
N ALA A 151 0.85 -3.10 6.15
CA ALA A 151 0.20 -4.41 6.12
C ALA A 151 -1.34 -4.29 6.11
N GLY A 152 -1.89 -3.37 6.89
CA GLY A 152 -3.33 -3.09 6.90
C GLY A 152 -3.82 -2.49 5.58
N HIS A 153 -3.06 -1.57 5.00
CA HIS A 153 -3.30 -0.96 3.69
C HIS A 153 -3.32 -2.03 2.58
N ASP A 154 -2.36 -2.94 2.59
CA ASP A 154 -2.32 -4.08 1.67
C ASP A 154 -3.62 -4.90 1.75
N MET A 155 -4.03 -5.28 2.95
CA MET A 155 -5.23 -6.09 3.17
C MET A 155 -6.51 -5.36 2.75
N ASN A 156 -6.61 -4.06 3.05
CA ASN A 156 -7.74 -3.24 2.61
C ASN A 156 -7.88 -3.25 1.08
N HIS A 157 -6.78 -3.05 0.37
CA HIS A 157 -6.78 -3.02 -1.10
C HIS A 157 -6.97 -4.40 -1.74
N LEU A 158 -6.41 -5.47 -1.17
CA LEU A 158 -6.70 -6.82 -1.62
C LEU A 158 -8.20 -7.12 -1.55
N GLN A 159 -8.85 -6.83 -0.42
CA GLN A 159 -10.29 -7.00 -0.26
C GLN A 159 -11.11 -6.11 -1.21
N GLN A 160 -10.62 -4.90 -1.50
CA GLN A 160 -11.26 -4.01 -2.46
C GLN A 160 -11.22 -4.61 -3.88
N ILE A 161 -10.07 -5.11 -4.33
CA ILE A 161 -9.93 -5.80 -5.62
C ILE A 161 -10.83 -7.04 -5.68
N GLU A 162 -10.83 -7.88 -4.64
CA GLU A 162 -11.71 -9.05 -4.55
C GLU A 162 -13.19 -8.70 -4.73
N ARG A 163 -13.66 -7.66 -4.04
CA ARG A 163 -15.06 -7.18 -4.17
C ARG A 163 -15.37 -6.68 -5.60
N ILE A 164 -14.46 -5.93 -6.21
CA ILE A 164 -14.62 -5.42 -7.58
C ILE A 164 -14.75 -6.58 -8.57
N LEU A 165 -13.89 -7.59 -8.44
CA LEU A 165 -13.87 -8.73 -9.36
C LEU A 165 -15.03 -9.71 -9.13
N ALA A 166 -15.48 -9.90 -7.87
CA ALA A 166 -16.63 -10.74 -7.55
C ALA A 166 -17.94 -10.16 -8.08
N ALA A 167 -18.13 -8.84 -8.01
CA ALA A 167 -19.33 -8.16 -8.54
C ALA A 167 -19.48 -8.28 -10.08
N LYS A 168 -18.40 -8.66 -10.79
CA LYS A 168 -18.41 -8.79 -12.27
C LYS A 168 -18.53 -10.24 -12.76
N ARG A 169 -18.61 -11.20 -11.83
CA ARG A 169 -18.87 -12.62 -12.16
C ARG A 169 -20.36 -12.96 -12.14
N LYS A 170 -21.18 -12.05 -11.67
CA LYS A 170 -22.66 -12.11 -11.72
C LYS A 170 -23.19 -11.36 -12.93
#